data_e1eb74aed848e172c196f7402b93d613
#
_entry.id   e1eb74aed848e172c196f7402b93d613
#
_cell.length_a   1.000
_cell.length_b   1.000
_cell.length_c   1.000
_cell.angle_alpha   90.00
_cell.angle_beta   90.00
_cell.angle_gamma   90.00
#
_symmetry.space_group_name_H-M   'P 1'
#
loop_
_entity.id
_entity.type
_entity.pdbx_description
1 polymer ?
#
loop_
_entity_poly.entity_id
_entity_poly.type
_entity_poly.pdbx_seq_one_letter_code
_entity_poly.pdbx_strand_id
1 'polypeptide(L)'
;MLTPIKRLGQNFLQDPNTIRRIVDALDAGPDDVVVEIGPGAGALTGLLAERYPRFAAIEIDDRAADLLESELPGTRIIRQDILETDWAALTAELETERIHVIGNLPYYITSQILFSLLDAAPLIEEAVIMMQYEVAERLVAQPRTKSYGILSVALQLACEVDILFPVSRNVFYPKPDVRSAMVHLRFPKEVPHASGDPAFLRTLIRTAFNQRRKTLRNSLSRILTEDMPTLPEDVSGARAEELTPDDFVRLADYLLDRSA
;
A
#
# COMPACT_ATOMS: atom_id res chain seq x y z
N MET A 1 14.31 -26.43 -4.35
CA MET A 1 13.70 -25.23 -4.96
C MET A 1 12.20 -25.27 -4.69
N LEU A 2 11.62 -24.22 -4.13
CA LEU A 2 10.21 -24.14 -3.76
C LEU A 2 9.33 -24.13 -5.03
N THR A 3 8.29 -25.01 -5.08
CA THR A 3 7.34 -25.05 -6.21
C THR A 3 6.27 -23.98 -6.02
N PRO A 4 6.06 -23.05 -7.00
CA PRO A 4 5.07 -21.99 -6.89
C PRO A 4 3.64 -22.50 -6.72
N ILE A 5 2.88 -21.90 -5.82
CA ILE A 5 1.45 -22.15 -5.64
C ILE A 5 0.64 -21.07 -6.37
N LYS A 6 -0.16 -21.48 -7.37
CA LYS A 6 -1.00 -20.56 -8.15
C LYS A 6 -1.99 -19.75 -7.30
N ARG A 7 -2.63 -20.41 -6.30
CA ARG A 7 -3.61 -19.73 -5.42
C ARG A 7 -3.00 -18.62 -4.57
N LEU A 8 -1.69 -18.64 -4.31
CA LEU A 8 -0.94 -17.61 -3.60
C LEU A 8 -0.33 -16.57 -4.54
N GLY A 9 -0.55 -16.68 -5.85
CA GLY A 9 -0.03 -15.73 -6.83
C GLY A 9 1.49 -15.64 -6.86
N GLN A 10 2.21 -16.70 -6.48
CA GLN A 10 3.66 -16.72 -6.34
C GLN A 10 4.37 -16.58 -7.67
N ASN A 11 5.18 -15.52 -7.81
CA ASN A 11 6.11 -15.26 -8.90
C ASN A 11 7.46 -14.92 -8.27
N PHE A 12 8.38 -15.89 -8.25
CA PHE A 12 9.68 -15.73 -7.59
C PHE A 12 10.64 -14.95 -8.46
N LEU A 13 11.23 -13.90 -7.88
CA LEU A 13 12.23 -13.08 -8.52
C LEU A 13 13.55 -13.86 -8.63
N GLN A 14 14.23 -13.82 -9.80
CA GLN A 14 15.43 -14.60 -10.05
C GLN A 14 16.65 -13.78 -10.47
N ASP A 15 16.44 -12.53 -10.95
CA ASP A 15 17.54 -11.69 -11.44
C ASP A 15 18.28 -10.98 -10.31
N PRO A 16 19.59 -11.31 -10.08
CA PRO A 16 20.35 -10.74 -8.97
C PRO A 16 20.52 -9.21 -9.05
N ASN A 17 20.54 -8.63 -10.26
CA ASN A 17 20.68 -7.19 -10.43
C ASN A 17 19.38 -6.47 -10.02
N THR A 18 18.23 -7.01 -10.40
CA THR A 18 16.94 -6.51 -9.97
C THR A 18 16.76 -6.64 -8.46
N ILE A 19 17.17 -7.78 -7.88
CA ILE A 19 17.12 -8.03 -6.42
C ILE A 19 17.91 -6.95 -5.67
N ARG A 20 19.19 -6.71 -6.05
CA ARG A 20 20.00 -5.67 -5.40
C ARG A 20 19.38 -4.30 -5.54
N ARG A 21 18.91 -3.94 -6.75
CA ARG A 21 18.28 -2.65 -7.01
C ARG A 21 17.03 -2.41 -6.16
N ILE A 22 16.26 -3.48 -5.85
CA ILE A 22 15.09 -3.41 -4.97
C ILE A 22 15.53 -3.16 -3.53
N VAL A 23 16.50 -3.91 -3.02
CA VAL A 23 17.01 -3.73 -1.65
C VAL A 23 17.67 -2.36 -1.47
N ASP A 24 18.37 -1.87 -2.52
CA ASP A 24 19.01 -0.54 -2.50
C ASP A 24 18.02 0.63 -2.62
N ALA A 25 16.76 0.36 -2.91
CA ALA A 25 15.71 1.38 -2.97
C ALA A 25 15.10 1.71 -1.60
N LEU A 26 15.45 0.95 -0.56
CA LEU A 26 15.01 1.20 0.81
C LEU A 26 15.93 2.23 1.46
N ASP A 27 15.36 3.26 2.08
CA ASP A 27 16.10 4.36 2.74
C ASP A 27 16.43 4.05 4.22
N ALA A 28 16.23 2.78 4.66
CA ALA A 28 16.46 2.35 6.04
C ALA A 28 17.96 2.37 6.42
N GLY A 29 18.24 2.84 7.62
CA GLY A 29 19.55 2.76 8.27
C GLY A 29 19.79 1.40 8.96
N PRO A 30 21.00 1.18 9.50
CA PRO A 30 21.37 -0.10 10.12
C PRO A 30 20.62 -0.40 11.43
N ASP A 31 20.12 0.61 12.11
CA ASP A 31 19.39 0.47 13.38
C ASP A 31 17.86 0.40 13.19
N ASP A 32 17.40 0.64 11.97
CA ASP A 32 15.98 0.62 11.65
C ASP A 32 15.43 -0.80 11.57
N VAL A 33 14.13 -0.93 11.82
CA VAL A 33 13.42 -2.20 11.69
C VAL A 33 12.86 -2.33 10.29
N VAL A 34 13.27 -3.40 9.60
CA VAL A 34 12.80 -3.73 8.25
C VAL A 34 11.90 -4.95 8.28
N VAL A 35 10.74 -4.86 7.65
CA VAL A 35 9.77 -5.96 7.54
C VAL A 35 9.52 -6.30 6.08
N GLU A 36 9.82 -7.53 5.69
CA GLU A 36 9.51 -8.04 4.35
C GLU A 36 8.13 -8.69 4.32
N ILE A 37 7.31 -8.32 3.35
CA ILE A 37 6.01 -8.95 3.10
C ILE A 37 6.15 -9.99 1.99
N GLY A 38 5.85 -11.26 2.31
CA GLY A 38 5.83 -12.36 1.35
C GLY A 38 7.22 -12.69 0.79
N PRO A 39 8.19 -13.08 1.62
CA PRO A 39 9.55 -13.44 1.20
C PRO A 39 9.58 -14.58 0.17
N GLY A 40 8.61 -15.50 0.21
CA GLY A 40 8.50 -16.62 -0.71
C GLY A 40 9.76 -17.49 -0.70
N ALA A 41 10.44 -17.59 -1.84
CA ALA A 41 11.69 -18.35 -1.97
C ALA A 41 12.94 -17.59 -1.45
N GLY A 42 12.79 -16.46 -0.75
CA GLY A 42 13.90 -15.75 -0.11
C GLY A 42 14.74 -14.86 -1.03
N ALA A 43 14.17 -14.43 -2.16
CA ALA A 43 14.93 -13.68 -3.16
C ALA A 43 15.51 -12.34 -2.62
N LEU A 44 14.78 -11.62 -1.78
CA LEU A 44 15.24 -10.40 -1.13
C LEU A 44 15.79 -10.70 0.29
N THR A 45 15.18 -11.68 0.96
CA THR A 45 15.37 -12.00 2.38
C THR A 45 16.82 -12.14 2.79
N GLY A 46 17.63 -12.88 2.00
CA GLY A 46 19.05 -13.08 2.32
C GLY A 46 19.85 -11.78 2.38
N LEU A 47 19.65 -10.88 1.41
CA LEU A 47 20.32 -9.57 1.39
C LEU A 47 19.77 -8.63 2.48
N LEU A 48 18.47 -8.71 2.78
CA LEU A 48 17.84 -7.90 3.82
C LEU A 48 18.31 -8.32 5.21
N ALA A 49 18.36 -9.62 5.50
CA ALA A 49 18.83 -10.16 6.77
C ALA A 49 20.34 -9.89 7.02
N GLU A 50 21.16 -9.86 5.95
CA GLU A 50 22.57 -9.48 6.03
C GLU A 50 22.75 -7.98 6.31
N ARG A 51 21.91 -7.12 5.70
CA ARG A 51 22.04 -5.65 5.77
C ARG A 51 21.44 -5.07 7.03
N TYR A 52 20.32 -5.63 7.51
CA TYR A 52 19.52 -5.08 8.61
C TYR A 52 19.44 -6.05 9.79
N PRO A 53 20.18 -5.80 10.89
CA PRO A 53 20.16 -6.67 12.08
C PRO A 53 18.75 -6.81 12.71
N ARG A 54 17.88 -5.81 12.53
CA ARG A 54 16.49 -5.79 13.03
C ARG A 54 15.51 -6.10 11.90
N PHE A 55 15.73 -7.22 11.21
CA PHE A 55 14.90 -7.67 10.11
C PHE A 55 13.90 -8.74 10.55
N ALA A 56 12.67 -8.66 10.00
CA ALA A 56 11.66 -9.70 10.10
C ALA A 56 10.95 -9.90 8.76
N ALA A 57 10.36 -11.07 8.54
CA ALA A 57 9.56 -11.36 7.36
C ALA A 57 8.22 -12.00 7.72
N ILE A 58 7.14 -11.61 7.04
CA ILE A 58 5.79 -12.14 7.20
C ILE A 58 5.49 -13.05 6.01
N GLU A 59 5.22 -14.34 6.27
CA GLU A 59 4.96 -15.37 5.25
C GLU A 59 3.76 -16.25 5.65
N ILE A 60 2.86 -16.47 4.69
CA ILE A 60 1.69 -17.32 4.87
C ILE A 60 1.92 -18.77 4.43
N ASP A 61 2.92 -19.01 3.57
CA ASP A 61 3.27 -20.34 3.06
C ASP A 61 4.26 -21.03 4.02
N ASP A 62 3.79 -21.97 4.84
CA ASP A 62 4.64 -22.71 5.79
C ASP A 62 5.87 -23.35 5.14
N ARG A 63 5.77 -23.80 3.89
CA ARG A 63 6.90 -24.40 3.16
C ARG A 63 7.99 -23.37 2.85
N ALA A 64 7.58 -22.12 2.58
CA ALA A 64 8.51 -21.02 2.37
C ALA A 64 9.14 -20.60 3.70
N ALA A 65 8.34 -20.54 4.76
CA ALA A 65 8.83 -20.24 6.11
C ALA A 65 9.84 -21.30 6.58
N ASP A 66 9.54 -22.60 6.44
CA ASP A 66 10.46 -23.71 6.77
C ASP A 66 11.79 -23.61 6.00
N LEU A 67 11.70 -23.29 4.70
CA LEU A 67 12.88 -23.10 3.86
C LEU A 67 13.77 -21.94 4.38
N LEU A 68 13.14 -20.79 4.66
CA LEU A 68 13.85 -19.60 5.12
C LEU A 68 14.49 -19.81 6.49
N GLU A 69 13.80 -20.43 7.44
CA GLU A 69 14.35 -20.76 8.76
C GLU A 69 15.55 -21.71 8.66
N SER A 70 15.54 -22.63 7.69
CA SER A 70 16.64 -23.56 7.42
C SER A 70 17.82 -22.88 6.76
N GLU A 71 17.59 -21.99 5.78
CA GLU A 71 18.65 -21.34 4.98
C GLU A 71 19.25 -20.11 5.68
N LEU A 72 18.45 -19.42 6.53
CA LEU A 72 18.80 -18.19 7.25
C LEU A 72 18.54 -18.34 8.76
N PRO A 73 19.30 -19.20 9.46
CA PRO A 73 19.10 -19.44 10.90
C PRO A 73 19.22 -18.14 11.69
N GLY A 74 18.24 -17.89 12.55
CA GLY A 74 18.16 -16.68 13.39
C GLY A 74 17.39 -15.52 12.77
N THR A 75 16.99 -15.61 11.50
CA THR A 75 16.08 -14.64 10.90
C THR A 75 14.66 -14.83 11.46
N ARG A 76 14.02 -13.72 11.83
CA ARG A 76 12.66 -13.76 12.36
C ARG A 76 11.64 -13.93 11.25
N ILE A 77 11.02 -15.12 11.17
CA ILE A 77 9.94 -15.41 10.23
C ILE A 77 8.62 -15.48 10.99
N ILE A 78 7.67 -14.63 10.62
CA ILE A 78 6.34 -14.52 11.21
C ILE A 78 5.36 -15.25 10.29
N ARG A 79 4.81 -16.39 10.75
CA ARG A 79 3.92 -17.26 9.95
C ARG A 79 2.48 -16.79 10.08
N GLN A 80 2.06 -15.87 9.21
CA GLN A 80 0.67 -15.37 9.20
C GLN A 80 0.27 -14.77 7.86
N ASP A 81 -1.03 -14.57 7.66
CA ASP A 81 -1.54 -13.77 6.55
C ASP A 81 -1.25 -12.29 6.82
N ILE A 82 -0.64 -11.61 5.86
CA ILE A 82 -0.38 -10.15 5.93
C ILE A 82 -1.66 -9.35 6.15
N LEU A 83 -2.81 -9.81 5.65
CA LEU A 83 -4.08 -9.14 5.80
C LEU A 83 -4.66 -9.24 7.23
N GLU A 84 -4.14 -10.15 8.05
CA GLU A 84 -4.49 -10.33 9.46
C GLU A 84 -3.47 -9.69 10.40
N THR A 85 -2.47 -8.96 9.86
CA THR A 85 -1.40 -8.36 10.67
C THR A 85 -1.94 -7.20 11.51
N ASP A 86 -1.81 -7.31 12.82
CA ASP A 86 -1.92 -6.19 13.75
C ASP A 86 -0.57 -5.44 13.78
N TRP A 87 -0.50 -4.35 13.01
CA TRP A 87 0.71 -3.56 12.87
C TRP A 87 1.16 -2.92 14.20
N ALA A 88 0.23 -2.57 15.08
CA ALA A 88 0.56 -1.99 16.38
C ALA A 88 1.17 -3.05 17.31
N ALA A 89 0.61 -4.26 17.33
CA ALA A 89 1.19 -5.37 18.07
C ALA A 89 2.57 -5.74 17.50
N LEU A 90 2.73 -5.76 16.17
CA LEU A 90 3.99 -6.07 15.51
C LEU A 90 5.10 -5.05 15.84
N THR A 91 4.81 -3.74 15.76
CA THR A 91 5.80 -2.70 16.07
C THR A 91 6.18 -2.73 17.55
N ALA A 92 5.23 -2.98 18.45
CA ALA A 92 5.50 -3.16 19.88
C ALA A 92 6.39 -4.39 20.14
N GLU A 93 6.13 -5.52 19.49
CA GLU A 93 6.93 -6.76 19.58
C GLU A 93 8.34 -6.59 19.00
N LEU A 94 8.49 -5.74 17.97
CA LEU A 94 9.76 -5.38 17.35
C LEU A 94 10.47 -4.22 18.08
N GLU A 95 9.90 -3.71 19.18
CA GLU A 95 10.44 -2.62 20.00
C GLU A 95 10.80 -1.38 19.17
N THR A 96 9.88 -0.93 18.31
CA THR A 96 10.05 0.25 17.46
C THR A 96 8.76 1.06 17.37
N GLU A 97 8.89 2.36 17.10
CA GLU A 97 7.74 3.22 16.83
C GLU A 97 7.30 3.12 15.36
N ARG A 98 8.25 2.95 14.45
CA ARG A 98 7.99 2.88 13.00
C ARG A 98 8.85 1.82 12.34
N ILE A 99 8.37 1.29 11.23
CA ILE A 99 9.03 0.24 10.44
C ILE A 99 9.19 0.66 8.97
N HIS A 100 10.20 0.09 8.33
CA HIS A 100 10.39 0.12 6.89
C HIS A 100 9.85 -1.18 6.30
N VAL A 101 8.97 -1.07 5.31
CA VAL A 101 8.30 -2.22 4.70
C VAL A 101 8.87 -2.45 3.29
N ILE A 102 9.14 -3.69 2.94
CA ILE A 102 9.57 -4.07 1.60
C ILE A 102 8.86 -5.35 1.17
N GLY A 103 8.61 -5.52 -0.15
CA GLY A 103 8.04 -6.78 -0.60
C GLY A 103 7.71 -6.85 -2.08
N ASN A 104 7.68 -8.09 -2.58
CA ASN A 104 7.13 -8.44 -3.89
C ASN A 104 5.72 -8.96 -3.71
N LEU A 105 4.72 -8.06 -3.77
CA LEU A 105 3.35 -8.39 -3.38
C LEU A 105 2.65 -9.34 -4.35
N PRO A 106 1.85 -10.30 -3.82
CA PRO A 106 0.93 -11.07 -4.64
C PRO A 106 -0.10 -10.16 -5.31
N TYR A 107 -0.25 -10.27 -6.65
CA TYR A 107 -1.05 -9.31 -7.43
C TYR A 107 -2.53 -9.29 -7.05
N TYR A 108 -3.09 -10.43 -6.60
CA TYR A 108 -4.51 -10.56 -6.31
C TYR A 108 -4.95 -9.86 -5.01
N ILE A 109 -4.01 -9.57 -4.09
CA ILE A 109 -4.28 -8.87 -2.81
C ILE A 109 -3.53 -7.53 -2.68
N THR A 110 -2.85 -7.05 -3.72
CA THR A 110 -2.07 -5.81 -3.67
C THR A 110 -2.88 -4.63 -3.12
N SER A 111 -4.13 -4.44 -3.60
CA SER A 111 -4.97 -3.34 -3.11
C SER A 111 -5.33 -3.48 -1.62
N GLN A 112 -5.56 -4.69 -1.13
CA GLN A 112 -5.86 -4.95 0.27
C GLN A 112 -4.65 -4.65 1.16
N ILE A 113 -3.45 -5.07 0.72
CA ILE A 113 -2.20 -4.75 1.43
C ILE A 113 -1.96 -3.23 1.45
N LEU A 114 -2.18 -2.52 0.34
CA LEU A 114 -2.04 -1.06 0.30
C LEU A 114 -3.00 -0.36 1.28
N PHE A 115 -4.24 -0.84 1.42
CA PHE A 115 -5.17 -0.31 2.43
C PHE A 115 -4.73 -0.65 3.86
N SER A 116 -4.19 -1.85 4.11
CA SER A 116 -3.64 -2.23 5.40
C SER A 116 -2.45 -1.31 5.79
N LEU A 117 -1.56 -1.00 4.84
CA LEU A 117 -0.47 -0.04 5.07
C LEU A 117 -0.98 1.38 5.32
N LEU A 118 -2.05 1.81 4.62
CA LEU A 118 -2.70 3.11 4.86
C LEU A 118 -3.32 3.20 6.27
N ASP A 119 -3.96 2.14 6.73
CA ASP A 119 -4.52 2.08 8.09
C ASP A 119 -3.41 2.09 9.16
N ALA A 120 -2.22 1.60 8.82
CA ALA A 120 -1.03 1.60 9.66
C ALA A 120 -0.07 2.78 9.40
N ALA A 121 -0.44 3.78 8.62
CA ALA A 121 0.43 4.89 8.19
C ALA A 121 1.26 5.53 9.31
N PRO A 122 0.74 5.76 10.54
CA PRO A 122 1.55 6.31 11.63
C PRO A 122 2.71 5.42 12.09
N LEU A 123 2.64 4.11 11.81
CA LEU A 123 3.60 3.09 12.23
C LEU A 123 4.62 2.74 11.13
N ILE A 124 4.47 3.32 9.94
CA ILE A 124 5.29 3.02 8.77
C ILE A 124 6.08 4.26 8.36
N GLU A 125 7.40 4.12 8.21
CA GLU A 125 8.27 5.19 7.71
C GLU A 125 8.19 5.24 6.18
N GLU A 126 8.40 4.08 5.56
CA GLU A 126 8.31 3.90 4.12
C GLU A 126 7.86 2.49 3.74
N ALA A 127 7.40 2.33 2.50
CA ALA A 127 7.17 1.02 1.92
C ALA A 127 7.69 0.96 0.47
N VAL A 128 8.66 0.07 0.22
CA VAL A 128 9.23 -0.20 -1.11
C VAL A 128 8.61 -1.49 -1.64
N ILE A 129 7.65 -1.37 -2.56
CA ILE A 129 6.74 -2.46 -2.90
C ILE A 129 6.69 -2.71 -4.39
N MET A 130 6.83 -3.98 -4.79
CA MET A 130 6.64 -4.40 -6.17
C MET A 130 5.19 -4.83 -6.41
N MET A 131 4.60 -4.32 -7.48
CA MET A 131 3.23 -4.60 -7.89
C MET A 131 3.07 -4.58 -9.40
N GLN A 132 1.88 -4.95 -9.91
CA GLN A 132 1.57 -4.79 -11.32
C GLN A 132 1.72 -3.32 -11.76
N TYR A 133 2.30 -3.11 -12.93
CA TYR A 133 2.56 -1.76 -13.46
C TYR A 133 1.28 -0.91 -13.57
N GLU A 134 0.17 -1.52 -14.00
CA GLU A 134 -1.14 -0.84 -14.07
C GLU A 134 -1.64 -0.36 -12.69
N VAL A 135 -1.37 -1.15 -11.63
CA VAL A 135 -1.73 -0.73 -10.25
C VAL A 135 -0.86 0.43 -9.83
N ALA A 136 0.46 0.38 -10.08
CA ALA A 136 1.36 1.47 -9.78
C ALA A 136 0.96 2.78 -10.49
N GLU A 137 0.57 2.71 -11.77
CA GLU A 137 0.07 3.88 -12.51
C GLU A 137 -1.19 4.50 -11.86
N ARG A 138 -2.05 3.68 -11.24
CA ARG A 138 -3.23 4.19 -10.52
C ARG A 138 -2.84 4.98 -9.28
N LEU A 139 -1.76 4.61 -8.58
CA LEU A 139 -1.36 5.28 -7.34
C LEU A 139 -0.94 6.74 -7.60
N VAL A 140 -0.25 7.01 -8.72
CA VAL A 140 0.23 8.33 -9.12
C VAL A 140 -0.69 9.07 -10.09
N ALA A 141 -1.87 8.48 -10.38
CA ALA A 141 -2.80 9.03 -11.35
C ALA A 141 -3.34 10.38 -10.90
N GLN A 142 -3.50 11.30 -11.87
CA GLN A 142 -4.06 12.63 -11.64
C GLN A 142 -5.57 12.65 -11.89
N PRO A 143 -6.31 13.57 -11.25
CA PRO A 143 -7.73 13.79 -11.53
C PRO A 143 -8.03 13.88 -13.03
N ARG A 144 -9.24 13.47 -13.41
CA ARG A 144 -9.75 13.43 -14.80
C ARG A 144 -9.05 12.41 -15.70
N THR A 145 -8.24 11.51 -15.16
CA THR A 145 -7.66 10.39 -15.91
C THR A 145 -8.42 9.09 -15.66
N LYS A 146 -8.34 8.15 -16.61
CA LYS A 146 -9.01 6.84 -16.49
C LYS A 146 -8.50 6.03 -15.29
N SER A 147 -7.24 6.16 -14.95
CA SER A 147 -6.57 5.42 -13.88
C SER A 147 -6.86 5.99 -12.48
N TYR A 148 -7.30 7.26 -12.38
CA TYR A 148 -7.60 7.91 -11.10
C TYR A 148 -8.78 7.27 -10.38
N GLY A 149 -8.62 6.99 -9.10
CA GLY A 149 -9.63 6.28 -8.31
C GLY A 149 -9.36 6.31 -6.81
N ILE A 150 -10.03 5.44 -6.05
CA ILE A 150 -9.95 5.39 -4.59
C ILE A 150 -8.49 5.28 -4.11
N LEU A 151 -7.69 4.37 -4.70
CA LEU A 151 -6.29 4.20 -4.33
C LEU A 151 -5.44 5.44 -4.60
N SER A 152 -5.71 6.16 -5.72
CA SER A 152 -5.02 7.41 -6.04
C SER A 152 -5.24 8.44 -4.94
N VAL A 153 -6.51 8.69 -4.59
CA VAL A 153 -6.87 9.69 -3.57
C VAL A 153 -6.34 9.28 -2.20
N ALA A 154 -6.59 8.05 -1.78
CA ALA A 154 -6.26 7.59 -0.44
C ALA A 154 -4.74 7.62 -0.17
N LEU A 155 -3.93 7.14 -1.13
CA LEU A 155 -2.47 7.14 -0.97
C LEU A 155 -1.86 8.53 -1.08
N GLN A 156 -2.29 9.36 -2.06
CA GLN A 156 -1.79 10.72 -2.21
C GLN A 156 -2.14 11.65 -1.04
N LEU A 157 -3.17 11.32 -0.25
CA LEU A 157 -3.47 12.02 1.02
C LEU A 157 -2.57 11.58 2.18
N ALA A 158 -2.13 10.33 2.18
CA ALA A 158 -1.43 9.73 3.32
C ALA A 158 0.09 9.72 3.17
N CYS A 159 0.61 9.67 1.95
CA CYS A 159 2.04 9.52 1.68
C CYS A 159 2.45 10.11 0.32
N GLU A 160 3.76 10.33 0.17
CA GLU A 160 4.36 10.55 -1.15
C GLU A 160 4.47 9.22 -1.89
N VAL A 161 4.14 9.22 -3.19
CA VAL A 161 4.10 8.02 -4.02
C VAL A 161 4.97 8.19 -5.26
N ASP A 162 6.02 7.38 -5.40
CA ASP A 162 6.92 7.38 -6.55
C ASP A 162 6.99 6.02 -7.24
N ILE A 163 6.89 6.00 -8.56
CA ILE A 163 7.25 4.82 -9.36
C ILE A 163 8.75 4.88 -9.63
N LEU A 164 9.53 4.05 -8.94
CA LEU A 164 10.99 4.07 -9.02
C LEU A 164 11.51 3.54 -10.35
N PHE A 165 11.00 2.37 -10.77
CA PHE A 165 11.38 1.75 -12.04
C PHE A 165 10.42 0.62 -12.44
N PRO A 166 10.29 0.37 -13.75
CA PRO A 166 9.60 -0.81 -14.24
C PRO A 166 10.43 -2.08 -14.04
N VAL A 167 9.75 -3.21 -13.78
CA VAL A 167 10.37 -4.54 -13.65
C VAL A 167 9.83 -5.46 -14.73
N SER A 168 10.75 -6.06 -15.48
CA SER A 168 10.41 -6.97 -16.58
C SER A 168 9.83 -8.27 -16.04
N ARG A 169 8.79 -8.78 -16.71
CA ARG A 169 8.24 -10.10 -16.40
C ARG A 169 9.22 -11.26 -16.59
N ASN A 170 10.32 -11.03 -17.34
CA ASN A 170 11.32 -12.07 -17.62
C ASN A 170 12.23 -12.39 -16.43
N VAL A 171 12.23 -11.57 -15.39
CA VAL A 171 13.03 -11.79 -14.17
C VAL A 171 12.33 -12.66 -13.14
N PHE A 172 11.14 -13.18 -13.46
CA PHE A 172 10.32 -14.00 -12.56
C PHE A 172 10.16 -15.45 -13.05
N TYR A 173 9.98 -16.35 -12.08
CA TYR A 173 9.52 -17.72 -12.29
C TYR A 173 8.39 -18.09 -11.30
N PRO A 174 7.21 -18.53 -11.77
CA PRO A 174 6.76 -18.46 -13.15
C PRO A 174 6.71 -17.02 -13.68
N LYS A 175 6.81 -16.88 -14.99
CA LYS A 175 6.72 -15.57 -15.63
C LYS A 175 5.27 -15.04 -15.56
N PRO A 176 5.00 -13.86 -14.98
CA PRO A 176 3.67 -13.27 -14.96
C PRO A 176 3.23 -12.79 -16.35
N ASP A 177 1.91 -12.61 -16.53
CA ASP A 177 1.35 -12.13 -17.80
C ASP A 177 1.62 -10.64 -18.05
N VAL A 178 1.82 -9.86 -16.98
CA VAL A 178 2.01 -8.41 -17.02
C VAL A 178 3.37 -7.99 -16.46
N ARG A 179 3.85 -6.82 -16.86
CA ARG A 179 5.03 -6.20 -16.24
C ARG A 179 4.70 -5.66 -14.86
N SER A 180 5.71 -5.52 -14.03
CA SER A 180 5.63 -4.94 -12.69
C SER A 180 6.27 -3.57 -12.63
N ALA A 181 6.08 -2.88 -11.51
CA ALA A 181 6.83 -1.70 -11.14
C ALA A 181 7.23 -1.78 -9.68
N MET A 182 8.36 -1.19 -9.36
CA MET A 182 8.75 -0.88 -8.00
C MET A 182 8.21 0.49 -7.62
N VAL A 183 7.49 0.55 -6.52
CA VAL A 183 6.86 1.77 -5.99
C VAL A 183 7.43 2.07 -4.62
N HIS A 184 7.70 3.34 -4.36
CA HIS A 184 8.10 3.85 -3.06
C HIS A 184 6.95 4.68 -2.49
N LEU A 185 6.53 4.35 -1.28
CA LEU A 185 5.56 5.08 -0.48
C LEU A 185 6.30 5.64 0.73
N ARG A 186 6.36 6.97 0.90
CA ARG A 186 6.96 7.63 2.07
C ARG A 186 5.87 8.23 2.93
N PHE A 187 5.74 7.73 4.14
CA PHE A 187 4.71 8.16 5.07
C PHE A 187 5.28 9.25 6.00
N PRO A 188 4.79 10.50 5.92
CA PRO A 188 5.23 11.57 6.82
C PRO A 188 4.77 11.29 8.25
N LYS A 189 5.53 11.77 9.25
CA LYS A 189 5.14 11.65 10.66
C LYS A 189 3.81 12.33 10.97
N GLU A 190 3.55 13.45 10.31
CA GLU A 190 2.29 14.20 10.39
C GLU A 190 1.64 14.19 9.01
N VAL A 191 0.39 13.73 8.94
CA VAL A 191 -0.36 13.70 7.67
C VAL A 191 -0.72 15.13 7.28
N PRO A 192 -0.21 15.66 6.16
CA PRO A 192 -0.36 17.08 5.80
C PRO A 192 -1.81 17.52 5.56
N HIS A 193 -2.68 16.57 5.23
CA HIS A 193 -4.06 16.82 4.82
C HIS A 193 -5.04 16.02 5.70
N ALA A 194 -4.90 16.14 7.02
CA ALA A 194 -5.82 15.49 7.94
C ALA A 194 -7.18 16.18 7.92
N SER A 195 -8.23 15.46 7.53
CA SER A 195 -9.60 15.86 7.82
C SER A 195 -9.87 15.75 9.33
N GLY A 196 -10.77 16.59 9.84
CA GLY A 196 -11.24 16.50 11.21
C GLY A 196 -11.87 15.14 11.56
N ASP A 197 -12.38 14.40 10.57
CA ASP A 197 -12.86 13.01 10.69
C ASP A 197 -12.31 12.12 9.56
N PRO A 198 -11.19 11.42 9.77
CA PRO A 198 -10.61 10.52 8.78
C PRO A 198 -11.51 9.35 8.40
N ALA A 199 -12.40 8.89 9.29
CA ALA A 199 -13.31 7.78 9.01
C ALA A 199 -14.42 8.22 8.05
N PHE A 200 -14.96 9.42 8.25
CA PHE A 200 -15.92 10.01 7.33
C PHE A 200 -15.28 10.29 5.97
N LEU A 201 -14.06 10.86 5.92
CA LEU A 201 -13.34 11.10 4.67
C LEU A 201 -13.17 9.81 3.85
N ARG A 202 -12.76 8.70 4.48
CA ARG A 202 -12.66 7.39 3.81
C ARG A 202 -14.01 6.91 3.26
N THR A 203 -15.09 7.09 4.03
CA THR A 203 -16.46 6.74 3.63
C THR A 203 -16.92 7.59 2.45
N LEU A 204 -16.64 8.89 2.48
CA LEU A 204 -16.95 9.84 1.42
C LEU A 204 -16.26 9.45 0.09
N ILE A 205 -14.94 9.25 0.11
CA ILE A 205 -14.15 8.83 -1.05
C ILE A 205 -14.69 7.52 -1.64
N ARG A 206 -14.86 6.48 -0.79
CA ARG A 206 -15.37 5.18 -1.23
C ARG A 206 -16.76 5.30 -1.87
N THR A 207 -17.66 6.05 -1.23
CA THR A 207 -19.05 6.22 -1.72
C THR A 207 -19.07 6.97 -3.05
N ALA A 208 -18.29 8.03 -3.18
CA ALA A 208 -18.18 8.81 -4.41
C ALA A 208 -17.71 7.95 -5.60
N PHE A 209 -16.67 7.15 -5.40
CA PHE A 209 -16.11 6.31 -6.48
C PHE A 209 -16.91 5.04 -6.77
N ASN A 210 -17.72 4.52 -5.84
CA ASN A 210 -18.59 3.36 -6.10
C ASN A 210 -19.59 3.61 -7.24
N GLN A 211 -19.90 4.87 -7.52
CA GLN A 211 -20.75 5.28 -8.62
C GLN A 211 -20.02 6.27 -9.55
N ARG A 212 -18.82 5.92 -9.98
CA ARG A 212 -17.87 6.76 -10.75
C ARG A 212 -18.49 7.60 -11.87
N ARG A 213 -19.52 7.08 -12.57
CA ARG A 213 -20.20 7.76 -13.68
C ARG A 213 -21.30 8.74 -13.24
N LYS A 214 -21.66 8.78 -11.96
CA LYS A 214 -22.66 9.68 -11.41
C LYS A 214 -22.02 10.95 -10.87
N THR A 215 -22.80 12.03 -10.86
CA THR A 215 -22.41 13.27 -10.16
C THR A 215 -22.36 13.03 -8.65
N LEU A 216 -21.60 13.85 -7.93
CA LEU A 216 -21.47 13.74 -6.47
C LEU A 216 -22.82 13.87 -5.77
N ARG A 217 -23.73 14.74 -6.24
CA ARG A 217 -25.10 14.81 -5.76
C ARG A 217 -25.77 13.43 -5.73
N ASN A 218 -25.61 12.65 -6.78
CA ASN A 218 -26.25 11.34 -6.90
C ASN A 218 -25.48 10.22 -6.20
N SER A 219 -24.15 10.24 -6.24
CA SER A 219 -23.32 9.19 -5.64
C SER A 219 -23.30 9.27 -4.11
N LEU A 220 -23.35 10.48 -3.54
CA LEU A 220 -23.28 10.72 -2.09
C LEU A 220 -24.64 10.73 -1.40
N SER A 221 -25.76 10.69 -2.15
CA SER A 221 -27.12 10.79 -1.61
C SER A 221 -27.43 9.83 -0.45
N ARG A 222 -26.69 8.72 -0.34
CA ARG A 222 -26.90 7.71 0.72
C ARG A 222 -26.20 8.04 2.04
N ILE A 223 -25.21 8.93 2.03
CA ILE A 223 -24.44 9.32 3.22
C ILE A 223 -24.75 10.74 3.66
N LEU A 224 -25.41 11.54 2.80
CA LEU A 224 -25.88 12.87 3.17
C LEU A 224 -27.13 12.75 4.01
N THR A 225 -27.09 13.30 5.23
CA THR A 225 -28.25 13.38 6.16
C THR A 225 -28.89 14.76 6.13
N GLU A 226 -30.10 14.90 6.68
CA GLU A 226 -30.82 16.17 6.75
C GLU A 226 -30.06 17.22 7.59
N ASP A 227 -29.23 16.78 8.52
CA ASP A 227 -28.43 17.64 9.41
C ASP A 227 -27.12 18.13 8.76
N MET A 228 -26.78 17.65 7.57
CA MET A 228 -25.59 18.07 6.85
C MET A 228 -25.88 19.23 5.92
N PRO A 229 -24.88 20.12 5.66
CA PRO A 229 -25.00 21.16 4.65
C PRO A 229 -25.31 20.56 3.26
N THR A 230 -25.99 21.31 2.43
CA THR A 230 -26.17 20.94 1.02
C THR A 230 -24.84 21.01 0.29
N LEU A 231 -24.62 20.07 -0.66
CA LEU A 231 -23.40 20.10 -1.47
C LEU A 231 -23.25 21.45 -2.18
N PRO A 232 -22.04 22.07 -2.17
CA PRO A 232 -21.75 23.27 -2.92
C PRO A 232 -22.09 23.10 -4.41
N GLU A 233 -22.58 24.14 -5.06
CA GLU A 233 -23.06 24.06 -6.46
C GLU A 233 -21.98 23.61 -7.44
N ASP A 234 -20.75 24.11 -7.28
CA ASP A 234 -19.58 23.76 -8.07
C ASP A 234 -19.15 22.31 -7.90
N VAL A 235 -19.38 21.70 -6.74
CA VAL A 235 -19.03 20.31 -6.42
C VAL A 235 -20.18 19.35 -6.77
N SER A 236 -21.42 19.74 -6.55
CA SER A 236 -22.60 18.87 -6.67
C SER A 236 -22.78 18.27 -8.08
N GLY A 237 -22.41 19.01 -9.12
CA GLY A 237 -22.44 18.61 -10.52
C GLY A 237 -21.22 17.82 -10.98
N ALA A 238 -20.11 17.88 -10.25
CA ALA A 238 -18.88 17.18 -10.58
C ALA A 238 -18.99 15.66 -10.34
N ARG A 239 -18.07 14.89 -10.92
CA ARG A 239 -17.88 13.46 -10.65
C ARG A 239 -16.71 13.25 -9.71
N ALA A 240 -16.66 12.11 -9.00
CA ALA A 240 -15.57 11.76 -8.10
C ALA A 240 -14.18 11.88 -8.74
N GLU A 241 -14.04 11.50 -10.02
CA GLU A 241 -12.78 11.55 -10.74
C GLU A 241 -12.30 12.96 -11.11
N GLU A 242 -13.11 13.98 -10.88
CA GLU A 242 -12.78 15.38 -11.18
C GLU A 242 -12.18 16.11 -9.96
N LEU A 243 -12.41 15.58 -8.76
CA LEU A 243 -11.92 16.15 -7.51
C LEU A 243 -10.46 15.75 -7.26
N THR A 244 -9.66 16.71 -6.77
CA THR A 244 -8.32 16.44 -6.23
C THR A 244 -8.44 15.77 -4.85
N PRO A 245 -7.36 15.14 -4.33
CA PRO A 245 -7.34 14.65 -2.94
C PRO A 245 -7.75 15.73 -1.94
N ASP A 246 -7.23 16.96 -2.07
CA ASP A 246 -7.56 18.09 -1.19
C ASP A 246 -9.02 18.55 -1.29
N ASP A 247 -9.64 18.42 -2.48
CA ASP A 247 -11.07 18.70 -2.63
C ASP A 247 -11.91 17.74 -1.79
N PHE A 248 -11.51 16.46 -1.70
CA PHE A 248 -12.20 15.48 -0.84
C PHE A 248 -12.07 15.83 0.65
N VAL A 249 -10.89 16.30 1.10
CA VAL A 249 -10.70 16.76 2.48
C VAL A 249 -11.60 17.95 2.77
N ARG A 250 -11.53 19.00 1.93
CA ARG A 250 -12.38 20.20 2.08
C ARG A 250 -13.87 19.85 2.07
N LEU A 251 -14.28 18.93 1.21
CA LEU A 251 -15.67 18.50 1.15
C LEU A 251 -16.11 17.73 2.40
N ALA A 252 -15.22 16.87 2.94
CA ALA A 252 -15.51 16.13 4.16
C ALA A 252 -15.69 17.08 5.36
N ASP A 253 -14.75 18.01 5.53
CA ASP A 253 -14.79 18.99 6.62
C ASP A 253 -16.03 19.92 6.50
N TYR A 254 -16.33 20.39 5.29
CA TYR A 254 -17.53 21.18 5.02
C TYR A 254 -18.83 20.43 5.40
N LEU A 255 -18.93 19.15 5.05
CA LEU A 255 -20.13 18.35 5.34
C LEU A 255 -20.30 18.04 6.84
N LEU A 256 -19.22 18.07 7.60
CA LEU A 256 -19.24 17.85 9.06
C LEU A 256 -19.38 19.14 9.86
N ASP A 257 -19.21 20.31 9.23
CA ASP A 257 -19.39 21.61 9.88
C ASP A 257 -20.88 21.90 10.05
N ARG A 258 -21.37 21.69 11.28
CA ARG A 258 -22.77 21.96 11.67
C ARG A 258 -23.10 23.44 11.86
N SER A 259 -22.13 24.33 11.66
CA SER A 259 -22.29 25.78 11.81
C SER A 259 -22.60 26.50 10.49
N ALA A 260 -22.68 25.78 9.38
CA ALA A 260 -22.94 26.33 8.04
C ALA A 260 -24.43 26.38 7.68
#